data_0e320c7f4de34e25455e4cf2528f28bf
#
_entry.id   0e320c7f4de34e25455e4cf2528f28bf
#
_cell.length_a   1.000
_cell.length_b   1.000
_cell.length_c   1.000
_cell.angle_alpha   90.00
_cell.angle_beta   90.00
_cell.angle_gamma   90.00
#
_symmetry.space_group_name_H-M   'P 1'
#
loop_
_entity.id
_entity.type
_entity.pdbx_description
1 polymer ?
#
loop_
_entity_poly.entity_id
_entity_poly.type
_entity_poly.pdbx_seq_one_letter_code
_entity_poly.pdbx_strand_id
1 'polypeptide(L)'
;MNISYHTAIQAYEAAKVNLSDAVREDLYRKREANRSRLKANLPERVKIKDFIAQGSMAIRTAIQEAGGDYDIDDGISFYSETLKGAIIGFFDMSSDEVREMVCDALKDDKFSKQPEIFGNCVRVYYSEGYHVDVPSFRVIDADTSDEHQELAGKAGWKASDPTQINRWFEERVQKLNRIQEDAGGQFRRMIRLLKRFARSRGKQWNMPNGLKLTMLADECFERSFGRDDKAFYFLLSNLNERLHKSRVVWNRAQPESSRNELTKSENDENMVELHQRVFDALKQLEILWGEKCTPSQVRNAWDWIFQTDGYFSDFDSRNNGTERRMST
;
A
#
# COMPACT_ATOMS: atom_id res chain seq x y z
N MET A 1 -11.55 -11.30 -25.14
CA MET A 1 -10.17 -10.87 -25.49
C MET A 1 -9.52 -11.90 -26.39
N ASN A 2 -9.36 -11.56 -27.66
CA ASN A 2 -8.82 -12.46 -28.67
C ASN A 2 -7.28 -12.42 -28.73
N ILE A 3 -6.67 -11.29 -28.32
CA ILE A 3 -5.22 -11.10 -28.28
C ILE A 3 -4.75 -11.11 -26.83
N SER A 4 -3.75 -11.94 -26.51
CA SER A 4 -3.15 -11.97 -25.18
C SER A 4 -2.10 -10.88 -25.05
N TYR A 5 -2.18 -10.11 -23.96
CA TYR A 5 -1.20 -9.09 -23.59
C TYR A 5 -0.58 -9.37 -22.22
N HIS A 6 -0.71 -10.60 -21.75
CA HIS A 6 -0.24 -11.04 -20.43
C HIS A 6 1.23 -10.72 -20.18
N THR A 7 2.13 -11.13 -21.10
CA THR A 7 3.57 -10.92 -20.95
C THR A 7 3.93 -9.43 -20.88
N ALA A 8 3.28 -8.59 -21.71
CA ALA A 8 3.50 -7.15 -21.69
C ALA A 8 3.03 -6.50 -20.38
N ILE A 9 1.86 -6.92 -19.86
CA ILE A 9 1.35 -6.44 -18.57
C ILE A 9 2.25 -6.87 -17.41
N GLN A 10 2.73 -8.11 -17.40
CA GLN A 10 3.68 -8.58 -16.39
C GLN A 10 5.01 -7.84 -16.46
N ALA A 11 5.56 -7.65 -17.66
CA ALA A 11 6.80 -6.89 -17.85
C ALA A 11 6.64 -5.43 -17.40
N TYR A 12 5.51 -4.81 -17.71
CA TYR A 12 5.19 -3.46 -17.24
C TYR A 12 5.09 -3.41 -15.71
N GLU A 13 4.35 -4.33 -15.12
CA GLU A 13 4.20 -4.39 -13.66
C GLU A 13 5.56 -4.57 -12.97
N ALA A 14 6.38 -5.47 -13.41
CA ALA A 14 7.70 -5.73 -12.84
C ALA A 14 8.66 -4.54 -13.01
N ALA A 15 8.68 -3.90 -14.19
CA ALA A 15 9.68 -2.87 -14.51
C ALA A 15 9.27 -1.44 -14.12
N LYS A 16 7.96 -1.15 -14.08
CA LYS A 16 7.43 0.23 -13.96
C LYS A 16 6.47 0.44 -12.80
N VAL A 17 5.97 -0.64 -12.20
CA VAL A 17 4.98 -0.56 -11.12
C VAL A 17 5.51 -1.10 -9.81
N ASN A 18 6.03 -2.32 -9.78
CA ASN A 18 6.62 -2.91 -8.58
C ASN A 18 7.88 -2.16 -8.18
N LEU A 19 8.12 -1.99 -6.88
CA LEU A 19 9.37 -1.40 -6.40
C LEU A 19 10.57 -2.23 -6.88
N SER A 20 11.58 -1.56 -7.40
CA SER A 20 12.87 -2.22 -7.67
C SER A 20 13.52 -2.69 -6.36
N ASP A 21 14.34 -3.72 -6.44
CA ASP A 21 15.04 -4.24 -5.26
C ASP A 21 15.96 -3.17 -4.65
N ALA A 22 16.63 -2.36 -5.47
CA ALA A 22 17.47 -1.25 -4.99
C ALA A 22 16.69 -0.22 -4.16
N VAL A 23 15.50 0.20 -4.62
CA VAL A 23 14.64 1.12 -3.87
C VAL A 23 14.16 0.46 -2.58
N ARG A 24 13.75 -0.81 -2.65
CA ARG A 24 13.29 -1.56 -1.48
C ARG A 24 14.36 -1.70 -0.40
N GLU A 25 15.58 -2.03 -0.79
CA GLU A 25 16.73 -2.12 0.11
C GLU A 25 17.07 -0.77 0.75
N ASP A 26 17.01 0.31 -0.03
CA ASP A 26 17.23 1.65 0.50
C ASP A 26 16.17 2.05 1.53
N LEU A 27 14.90 1.79 1.25
CA LEU A 27 13.81 2.00 2.18
C LEU A 27 13.99 1.20 3.48
N TYR A 28 14.41 -0.06 3.38
CA TYR A 28 14.72 -0.89 4.56
C TYR A 28 15.91 -0.35 5.35
N ARG A 29 16.96 0.15 4.71
CA ARG A 29 18.09 0.79 5.41
C ARG A 29 17.63 2.01 6.21
N LYS A 30 16.76 2.84 5.65
CA LYS A 30 16.22 4.03 6.33
C LYS A 30 15.34 3.63 7.54
N ARG A 31 14.54 2.61 7.39
CA ARG A 31 13.78 2.01 8.50
C ARG A 31 14.70 1.55 9.63
N GLU A 32 15.72 0.75 9.32
CA GLU A 32 16.66 0.24 10.33
C GLU A 32 17.47 1.37 10.98
N ALA A 33 17.81 2.43 10.26
CA ALA A 33 18.44 3.63 10.84
C ALA A 33 17.54 4.30 11.88
N ASN A 34 16.22 4.42 11.61
CA ASN A 34 15.27 4.96 12.58
C ASN A 34 15.12 4.06 13.80
N ARG A 35 15.03 2.73 13.61
CA ARG A 35 15.02 1.77 14.72
C ARG A 35 16.27 1.88 15.60
N SER A 36 17.43 2.07 14.98
CA SER A 36 18.69 2.26 15.71
C SER A 36 18.70 3.56 16.51
N ARG A 37 18.19 4.68 15.97
CA ARG A 37 18.04 5.95 16.71
C ARG A 37 17.09 5.78 17.89
N LEU A 38 15.95 5.16 17.70
CA LEU A 38 15.00 4.88 18.78
C LEU A 38 15.64 4.06 19.91
N LYS A 39 16.35 2.99 19.56
CA LYS A 39 17.06 2.17 20.57
C LYS A 39 18.14 2.94 21.34
N ALA A 40 18.81 3.90 20.69
CA ALA A 40 19.90 4.65 21.27
C ALA A 40 19.42 5.84 22.12
N ASN A 41 18.33 6.49 21.73
CA ASN A 41 17.94 7.80 22.25
C ASN A 41 16.70 7.78 23.16
N LEU A 42 15.94 6.69 23.18
CA LEU A 42 14.81 6.56 24.12
C LEU A 42 15.33 6.49 25.57
N PRO A 43 14.57 7.04 26.54
CA PRO A 43 14.94 6.94 27.94
C PRO A 43 15.12 5.47 28.38
N GLU A 44 16.17 5.18 29.14
CA GLU A 44 16.53 3.80 29.57
C GLU A 44 15.40 3.06 30.28
N ARG A 45 14.54 3.80 31.00
CA ARG A 45 13.36 3.26 31.70
C ARG A 45 12.28 2.76 30.74
N VAL A 46 12.22 3.29 29.50
CA VAL A 46 11.20 2.91 28.50
C VAL A 46 11.65 1.67 27.77
N LYS A 47 10.85 0.62 27.80
CA LYS A 47 11.18 -0.66 27.16
C LYS A 47 10.35 -0.85 25.89
N ILE A 48 11.07 -1.02 24.79
CA ILE A 48 10.48 -1.37 23.51
C ILE A 48 10.05 -2.86 23.61
N LYS A 49 8.80 -3.15 23.24
CA LYS A 49 8.35 -4.55 23.06
C LYS A 49 8.70 -5.03 21.66
N ASP A 50 8.31 -4.28 20.62
CA ASP A 50 8.55 -4.69 19.23
C ASP A 50 8.56 -3.49 18.25
N PHE A 51 9.09 -3.74 17.05
CA PHE A 51 8.94 -2.89 15.87
C PHE A 51 8.00 -3.58 14.87
N ILE A 52 7.01 -2.87 14.39
CA ILE A 52 5.90 -3.43 13.64
C ILE A 52 5.86 -2.81 12.24
N ALA A 53 6.40 -3.53 11.25
CA ALA A 53 6.28 -3.13 9.86
C ALA A 53 4.81 -3.16 9.43
N GLN A 54 4.34 -2.08 8.80
CA GLN A 54 2.96 -1.89 8.41
C GLN A 54 2.85 -1.39 6.96
N GLY A 55 1.62 -1.12 6.52
CA GLY A 55 1.34 -0.46 5.26
C GLY A 55 1.68 -1.27 4.02
N SER A 56 1.79 -0.57 2.92
CA SER A 56 1.96 -1.18 1.59
C SER A 56 3.29 -1.93 1.42
N MET A 57 4.33 -1.52 2.16
CA MET A 57 5.63 -2.20 2.16
C MET A 57 5.54 -3.58 2.82
N ALA A 58 4.86 -3.67 3.97
CA ALA A 58 4.71 -4.93 4.71
C ALA A 58 3.95 -5.99 3.90
N ILE A 59 2.88 -5.60 3.22
CA ILE A 59 2.06 -6.51 2.39
C ILE A 59 2.55 -6.64 0.93
N ARG A 60 3.68 -6.02 0.58
CA ARG A 60 4.32 -6.05 -0.75
C ARG A 60 3.42 -5.53 -1.87
N THR A 61 2.68 -4.45 -1.60
CA THR A 61 1.81 -3.76 -2.57
C THR A 61 2.18 -2.30 -2.77
N ALA A 62 3.36 -1.88 -2.30
CA ALA A 62 3.94 -0.59 -2.63
C ALA A 62 4.29 -0.53 -4.13
N ILE A 63 4.13 0.65 -4.73
CA ILE A 63 4.40 0.87 -6.15
C ILE A 63 5.45 1.95 -6.35
N GLN A 64 6.12 1.95 -7.51
CA GLN A 64 7.03 3.01 -7.89
C GLN A 64 6.29 4.33 -8.06
N GLU A 65 6.84 5.40 -7.47
CA GLU A 65 6.33 6.77 -7.58
C GLU A 65 7.29 7.64 -8.39
N ALA A 66 6.75 8.41 -9.32
CA ALA A 66 7.55 9.24 -10.23
C ALA A 66 8.37 10.33 -9.50
N GLY A 67 7.94 10.75 -8.31
CA GLY A 67 8.64 11.76 -7.49
C GLY A 67 9.51 11.17 -6.39
N GLY A 68 9.63 9.84 -6.28
CA GLY A 68 10.33 9.20 -5.18
C GLY A 68 9.64 9.36 -3.81
N ASP A 69 8.38 9.79 -3.81
CA ASP A 69 7.59 10.01 -2.58
C ASP A 69 7.07 8.66 -2.04
N TYR A 70 7.92 7.98 -1.28
CA TYR A 70 7.58 6.69 -0.68
C TYR A 70 7.28 6.83 0.79
N ASP A 71 6.19 6.22 1.22
CA ASP A 71 5.80 6.08 2.62
C ASP A 71 6.17 4.67 3.13
N ILE A 72 6.90 4.62 4.23
CA ILE A 72 7.12 3.40 5.01
C ILE A 72 6.44 3.60 6.36
N ASP A 73 5.56 2.68 6.70
CA ASP A 73 4.96 2.62 8.03
C ASP A 73 5.74 1.60 8.87
N ASP A 74 6.44 2.07 9.91
CA ASP A 74 7.22 1.23 10.84
C ASP A 74 6.90 1.59 12.29
N GLY A 75 5.86 0.95 12.84
CA GLY A 75 5.39 1.19 14.20
C GLY A 75 6.38 0.75 15.26
N ILE A 76 6.32 1.39 16.42
CA ILE A 76 7.02 0.99 17.64
C ILE A 76 6.03 0.73 18.75
N SER A 77 6.17 -0.39 19.44
CA SER A 77 5.37 -0.74 20.61
C SER A 77 6.19 -0.80 21.89
N PHE A 78 5.60 -0.34 22.96
CA PHE A 78 6.20 -0.26 24.29
C PHE A 78 5.42 -1.09 25.30
N TYR A 79 6.10 -1.63 26.30
CA TYR A 79 5.44 -2.15 27.47
C TYR A 79 4.79 -0.99 28.25
N SER A 80 3.47 -1.05 28.45
CA SER A 80 2.68 0.05 29.06
C SER A 80 3.16 0.45 30.45
N GLU A 81 3.58 -0.52 31.24
CA GLU A 81 4.09 -0.30 32.60
C GLU A 81 5.40 0.51 32.64
N THR A 82 6.13 0.60 31.53
CA THR A 82 7.37 1.40 31.42
C THR A 82 7.12 2.82 30.95
N LEU A 83 5.93 3.14 30.45
CA LEU A 83 5.54 4.48 29.98
C LEU A 83 5.04 5.34 31.15
N LYS A 84 5.98 5.67 32.08
CA LYS A 84 5.68 6.51 33.23
C LYS A 84 6.16 7.93 33.01
N GLY A 85 5.33 8.92 33.38
CA GLY A 85 5.64 10.33 33.27
C GLY A 85 6.90 10.74 34.03
N ALA A 86 7.54 11.82 33.60
CA ALA A 86 8.80 12.32 34.21
C ALA A 86 8.60 12.85 35.61
N ILE A 87 7.43 13.35 35.96
CA ILE A 87 7.10 13.87 37.29
C ILE A 87 6.57 12.74 38.17
N ILE A 88 7.44 12.18 39.00
CA ILE A 88 7.13 11.27 40.12
C ILE A 88 6.64 9.85 39.74
N GLY A 89 6.84 9.33 38.54
CA GLY A 89 6.64 7.88 38.27
C GLY A 89 5.25 7.27 38.52
N PHE A 90 4.27 8.08 38.96
CA PHE A 90 2.93 7.60 39.35
C PHE A 90 1.88 7.68 38.26
N PHE A 91 2.08 8.51 37.23
CA PHE A 91 1.11 8.67 36.17
C PHE A 91 1.64 8.09 34.87
N ASP A 92 0.75 7.47 34.11
CA ASP A 92 1.06 6.98 32.77
C ASP A 92 1.26 8.17 31.83
N MET A 93 2.20 8.04 30.89
CA MET A 93 2.38 9.01 29.83
C MET A 93 1.13 9.10 28.96
N SER A 94 0.71 10.29 28.65
CA SER A 94 -0.32 10.55 27.65
C SER A 94 0.16 10.13 26.25
N SER A 95 -0.77 9.99 25.32
CA SER A 95 -0.45 9.70 23.92
C SER A 95 0.41 10.79 23.28
N ASP A 96 0.24 12.06 23.69
CA ASP A 96 1.03 13.18 23.20
C ASP A 96 2.46 13.10 23.71
N GLU A 97 2.66 12.88 25.02
CA GLU A 97 4.00 12.71 25.62
C GLU A 97 4.78 11.56 24.99
N VAL A 98 4.11 10.44 24.65
CA VAL A 98 4.78 9.34 23.97
C VAL A 98 5.17 9.70 22.53
N ARG A 99 4.32 10.44 21.79
CA ARG A 99 4.66 10.89 20.44
C ARG A 99 5.79 11.92 20.45
N GLU A 100 5.80 12.83 21.43
CA GLU A 100 6.89 13.79 21.64
C GLU A 100 8.21 13.08 21.99
N MET A 101 8.18 12.13 22.90
CA MET A 101 9.34 11.29 23.25
C MET A 101 9.92 10.55 22.04
N VAL A 102 9.08 9.94 21.22
CA VAL A 102 9.49 9.25 19.99
C VAL A 102 10.03 10.24 18.96
N CYS A 103 9.39 11.40 18.82
CA CYS A 103 9.85 12.46 17.93
C CYS A 103 11.25 12.96 18.33
N ASP A 104 11.47 13.20 19.61
CA ASP A 104 12.78 13.62 20.13
C ASP A 104 13.86 12.56 19.95
N ALA A 105 13.53 11.29 20.17
CA ALA A 105 14.45 10.18 19.99
C ALA A 105 14.85 9.95 18.52
N LEU A 106 14.05 10.40 17.57
CA LEU A 106 14.32 10.29 16.13
C LEU A 106 15.13 11.46 15.55
N LYS A 107 15.31 12.57 16.30
CA LYS A 107 16.09 13.73 15.84
C LYS A 107 17.54 13.34 15.50
N ASP A 108 18.07 13.96 14.46
CA ASP A 108 19.44 13.78 14.00
C ASP A 108 19.91 15.08 13.31
N ASP A 109 21.05 15.62 13.70
CA ASP A 109 21.60 16.86 13.13
C ASP A 109 21.87 16.78 11.62
N LYS A 110 21.92 15.55 11.08
CA LYS A 110 22.11 15.30 9.64
C LYS A 110 20.82 15.49 8.83
N PHE A 111 19.67 15.59 9.45
CA PHE A 111 18.42 15.81 8.74
C PHE A 111 18.27 17.27 8.30
N SER A 112 17.99 17.49 7.03
CA SER A 112 17.62 18.81 6.50
C SER A 112 16.28 19.30 7.02
N LYS A 113 15.36 18.37 7.27
CA LYS A 113 14.08 18.58 7.96
C LYS A 113 13.98 17.60 9.13
N GLN A 114 13.82 18.13 10.34
CA GLN A 114 13.70 17.31 11.55
C GLN A 114 12.39 16.52 11.54
N PRO A 115 12.34 15.36 12.23
CA PRO A 115 11.09 14.63 12.48
C PRO A 115 10.03 15.52 13.11
N GLU A 116 8.77 15.28 12.76
CA GLU A 116 7.65 16.03 13.31
C GLU A 116 6.47 15.10 13.62
N ILE A 117 5.62 15.51 14.56
CA ILE A 117 4.36 14.81 14.84
C ILE A 117 3.39 15.09 13.69
N PHE A 118 3.01 14.05 12.96
CA PHE A 118 2.12 14.12 11.82
C PHE A 118 0.92 13.17 12.01
N GLY A 119 -0.23 13.74 12.32
CA GLY A 119 -1.42 12.95 12.61
C GLY A 119 -1.25 12.04 13.83
N ASN A 120 -1.30 10.73 13.62
CA ASN A 120 -1.15 9.71 14.66
C ASN A 120 0.25 9.05 14.67
N CYS A 121 1.23 9.62 14.00
CA CYS A 121 2.59 9.09 13.92
C CYS A 121 3.63 10.20 14.08
N VAL A 122 4.89 9.82 14.16
CA VAL A 122 6.03 10.71 13.95
C VAL A 122 6.54 10.46 12.53
N ARG A 123 6.66 11.52 11.73
CA ARG A 123 7.16 11.45 10.35
C ARG A 123 8.61 11.88 10.28
N VAL A 124 9.45 11.03 9.70
CA VAL A 124 10.86 11.29 9.41
C VAL A 124 11.02 11.52 7.91
N TYR A 125 11.65 12.64 7.55
CA TYR A 125 11.85 13.06 6.17
C TYR A 125 13.26 12.74 5.70
N TYR A 126 13.38 12.21 4.49
CA TYR A 126 14.65 11.95 3.82
C TYR A 126 14.80 12.83 2.59
N SER A 127 16.03 13.25 2.28
CA SER A 127 16.35 14.17 1.17
C SER A 127 15.91 13.65 -0.19
N GLU A 128 15.83 12.33 -0.35
CA GLU A 128 15.42 11.66 -1.57
C GLU A 128 13.90 11.64 -1.81
N GLY A 129 13.11 12.29 -0.93
CA GLY A 129 11.65 12.35 -1.00
C GLY A 129 10.93 11.26 -0.20
N TYR A 130 11.68 10.37 0.48
CA TYR A 130 11.09 9.30 1.28
C TYR A 130 10.59 9.80 2.64
N HIS A 131 9.52 9.17 3.11
CA HIS A 131 9.01 9.37 4.46
C HIS A 131 8.98 8.04 5.21
N VAL A 132 9.31 8.09 6.50
CA VAL A 132 9.07 6.96 7.41
C VAL A 132 8.12 7.46 8.49
N ASP A 133 6.94 6.87 8.52
CA ASP A 133 5.92 7.13 9.53
C ASP A 133 6.07 6.12 10.67
N VAL A 134 6.23 6.63 11.87
CA VAL A 134 6.45 5.84 13.09
C VAL A 134 5.25 6.04 14.03
N PRO A 135 4.15 5.28 13.84
CA PRO A 135 3.08 5.20 14.81
C PRO A 135 3.58 4.51 16.09
N SER A 136 3.16 5.02 17.24
CA SER A 136 3.57 4.54 18.55
C SER A 136 2.42 3.83 19.24
N PHE A 137 2.69 2.65 19.82
CA PHE A 137 1.71 1.83 20.49
C PHE A 137 2.16 1.55 21.93
N ARG A 138 1.20 1.34 22.82
CA ARG A 138 1.45 0.68 24.10
C ARG A 138 0.78 -0.68 24.13
N VAL A 139 1.43 -1.63 24.77
CA VAL A 139 0.92 -2.98 24.98
C VAL A 139 0.51 -3.10 26.42
N ILE A 140 -0.77 -3.37 26.64
CA ILE A 140 -1.38 -3.56 27.94
C ILE A 140 -1.47 -5.05 28.21
N ASP A 141 -1.25 -5.46 29.45
CA ASP A 141 -1.24 -6.85 29.89
C ASP A 141 -0.34 -7.74 29.02
N ALA A 142 0.85 -7.19 28.71
CA ALA A 142 1.82 -7.84 27.84
C ALA A 142 2.14 -9.27 28.31
N ASP A 143 2.28 -10.18 27.35
CA ASP A 143 2.61 -11.59 27.57
C ASP A 143 1.54 -12.39 28.37
N THR A 144 0.29 -11.88 28.41
CA THR A 144 -0.87 -12.56 29.01
C THR A 144 -1.94 -12.85 27.95
N SER A 145 -3.00 -13.58 28.34
CA SER A 145 -4.17 -13.83 27.46
C SER A 145 -4.97 -12.56 27.15
N ASP A 146 -4.83 -11.53 27.96
CA ASP A 146 -5.58 -10.27 27.86
C ASP A 146 -4.78 -9.17 27.14
N GLU A 147 -3.62 -9.56 26.58
CA GLU A 147 -2.76 -8.64 25.82
C GLU A 147 -3.52 -7.93 24.72
N HIS A 148 -3.46 -6.61 24.75
CA HIS A 148 -4.00 -5.77 23.69
C HIS A 148 -3.15 -4.51 23.48
N GLN A 149 -3.35 -3.84 22.35
CA GLN A 149 -2.55 -2.68 21.99
C GLN A 149 -3.42 -1.44 21.80
N GLU A 150 -2.84 -0.29 22.13
CA GLU A 150 -3.43 1.01 21.90
C GLU A 150 -2.45 1.91 21.15
N LEU A 151 -2.97 2.60 20.14
CA LEU A 151 -2.25 3.60 19.36
C LEU A 151 -2.23 4.94 20.10
N ALA A 152 -1.07 5.58 20.15
CA ALA A 152 -0.92 6.96 20.62
C ALA A 152 -1.51 7.93 19.57
N GLY A 153 -2.82 8.11 19.61
CA GLY A 153 -3.56 8.96 18.70
C GLY A 153 -3.57 10.43 19.10
N LYS A 154 -3.93 11.31 18.16
CA LYS A 154 -4.11 12.75 18.40
C LYS A 154 -5.19 13.06 19.45
N ALA A 155 -6.18 12.20 19.60
CA ALA A 155 -7.27 12.37 20.56
C ALA A 155 -7.10 11.50 21.83
N GLY A 156 -5.89 11.03 22.10
CA GLY A 156 -5.60 10.11 23.20
C GLY A 156 -5.30 8.68 22.75
N TRP A 157 -5.19 7.77 23.70
CA TRP A 157 -4.98 6.35 23.43
C TRP A 157 -6.21 5.73 22.78
N LYS A 158 -6.01 4.93 21.74
CA LYS A 158 -7.07 4.29 20.97
C LYS A 158 -6.75 2.81 20.75
N ALA A 159 -7.68 1.94 21.09
CA ALA A 159 -7.56 0.50 20.80
C ALA A 159 -7.21 0.27 19.32
N SER A 160 -6.17 -0.50 19.07
CA SER A 160 -5.64 -0.75 17.72
C SER A 160 -4.91 -2.08 17.69
N ASP A 161 -5.07 -2.82 16.60
CA ASP A 161 -4.21 -3.97 16.27
C ASP A 161 -3.35 -3.60 15.04
N PRO A 162 -2.08 -3.19 15.24
CA PRO A 162 -1.21 -2.76 14.15
C PRO A 162 -0.86 -3.88 13.16
N THR A 163 -1.04 -5.14 13.54
CA THR A 163 -0.73 -6.31 12.70
C THR A 163 -1.94 -6.83 11.93
N GLN A 164 -3.13 -6.33 12.25
CA GLN A 164 -4.41 -6.85 11.75
C GLN A 164 -4.48 -6.90 10.21
N ILE A 165 -4.09 -5.80 9.55
CA ILE A 165 -4.12 -5.72 8.08
C ILE A 165 -3.10 -6.68 7.46
N ASN A 166 -1.89 -6.78 8.04
CA ASN A 166 -0.85 -7.68 7.54
C ASN A 166 -1.28 -9.14 7.65
N ARG A 167 -1.81 -9.53 8.81
CA ARG A 167 -2.31 -10.89 9.08
C ARG A 167 -3.45 -11.26 8.13
N TRP A 168 -4.48 -10.42 8.05
CA TRP A 168 -5.59 -10.61 7.12
C TRP A 168 -5.12 -10.76 5.66
N PHE A 169 -4.20 -9.90 5.23
CA PHE A 169 -3.71 -9.92 3.86
C PHE A 169 -2.92 -11.20 3.55
N GLU A 170 -2.06 -11.64 4.46
CA GLU A 170 -1.29 -12.86 4.29
C GLU A 170 -2.19 -14.10 4.28
N GLU A 171 -3.16 -14.18 5.18
CA GLU A 171 -4.19 -15.23 5.19
C GLU A 171 -4.96 -15.28 3.86
N ARG A 172 -5.29 -14.10 3.32
CA ARG A 172 -5.97 -13.99 2.03
C ARG A 172 -5.11 -14.53 0.89
N VAL A 173 -3.83 -14.17 0.85
CA VAL A 173 -2.86 -14.67 -0.14
C VAL A 173 -2.68 -16.17 -0.03
N GLN A 174 -2.50 -16.69 1.18
CA GLN A 174 -2.38 -18.13 1.41
C GLN A 174 -3.64 -18.89 0.98
N LYS A 175 -4.83 -18.36 1.28
CA LYS A 175 -6.09 -18.94 0.83
C LYS A 175 -6.19 -19.00 -0.70
N LEU A 176 -5.79 -17.96 -1.39
CA LEU A 176 -5.75 -17.92 -2.85
C LEU A 176 -4.78 -18.97 -3.43
N ASN A 177 -3.55 -19.06 -2.86
CA ASN A 177 -2.53 -20.01 -3.31
C ASN A 177 -2.93 -21.48 -3.09
N ARG A 178 -3.74 -21.79 -2.06
CA ARG A 178 -4.30 -23.13 -1.85
C ARG A 178 -5.30 -23.54 -2.94
N ILE A 179 -5.95 -22.56 -3.56
CA ILE A 179 -6.92 -22.81 -4.64
C ILE A 179 -6.18 -23.01 -5.97
N GLN A 180 -5.15 -22.22 -6.21
CA GLN A 180 -4.35 -22.25 -7.44
C GLN A 180 -2.97 -21.64 -7.18
N GLU A 181 -1.92 -22.27 -7.72
CA GLU A 181 -0.57 -21.75 -7.69
C GLU A 181 -0.50 -20.33 -8.28
N ASP A 182 0.31 -19.47 -7.66
CA ASP A 182 0.49 -18.02 -7.96
C ASP A 182 -0.79 -17.16 -7.91
N ALA A 183 -1.95 -17.67 -7.48
CA ALA A 183 -3.14 -16.83 -7.39
C ALA A 183 -2.97 -15.67 -6.42
N GLY A 184 -2.26 -15.86 -5.30
CA GLY A 184 -1.89 -14.80 -4.38
C GLY A 184 -0.87 -13.82 -4.94
N GLY A 185 0.05 -14.27 -5.79
CA GLY A 185 0.98 -13.43 -6.55
C GLY A 185 0.24 -12.57 -7.56
N GLN A 186 -0.69 -13.14 -8.33
CA GLN A 186 -1.55 -12.39 -9.25
C GLN A 186 -2.39 -11.36 -8.49
N PHE A 187 -2.96 -11.70 -7.33
CA PHE A 187 -3.71 -10.77 -6.50
C PHE A 187 -2.86 -9.54 -6.11
N ARG A 188 -1.61 -9.74 -5.65
CA ARG A 188 -0.69 -8.62 -5.37
C ARG A 188 -0.41 -7.76 -6.60
N ARG A 189 -0.17 -8.39 -7.78
CA ARG A 189 0.03 -7.65 -9.03
C ARG A 189 -1.19 -6.82 -9.41
N MET A 190 -2.41 -7.36 -9.26
CA MET A 190 -3.65 -6.63 -9.54
C MET A 190 -3.84 -5.42 -8.63
N ILE A 191 -3.51 -5.53 -7.33
CA ILE A 191 -3.54 -4.40 -6.41
C ILE A 191 -2.55 -3.31 -6.84
N ARG A 192 -1.31 -3.68 -7.20
CA ARG A 192 -0.31 -2.72 -7.65
C ARG A 192 -0.71 -2.05 -8.97
N LEU A 193 -1.23 -2.80 -9.92
CA LEU A 193 -1.76 -2.25 -11.17
C LEU A 193 -2.95 -1.31 -10.94
N LEU A 194 -3.87 -1.64 -10.02
CA LEU A 194 -4.98 -0.77 -9.65
C LEU A 194 -4.50 0.53 -8.99
N LYS A 195 -3.52 0.46 -8.10
CA LYS A 195 -2.87 1.65 -7.53
C LYS A 195 -2.16 2.47 -8.61
N ARG A 196 -1.45 1.83 -9.54
CA ARG A 196 -0.81 2.51 -10.66
C ARG A 196 -1.82 3.20 -11.57
N PHE A 197 -2.93 2.55 -11.90
CA PHE A 197 -4.05 3.16 -12.62
C PHE A 197 -4.57 4.40 -11.89
N ALA A 198 -4.88 4.27 -10.61
CA ALA A 198 -5.39 5.37 -9.80
C ALA A 198 -4.42 6.58 -9.74
N ARG A 199 -3.11 6.34 -9.78
CA ARG A 199 -2.07 7.39 -9.73
C ARG A 199 -1.56 7.83 -11.10
N SER A 200 -2.04 7.24 -12.19
CA SER A 200 -1.50 7.46 -13.54
C SER A 200 -1.62 8.90 -14.03
N ARG A 201 -2.61 9.67 -13.56
CA ARG A 201 -2.80 11.09 -13.90
C ARG A 201 -2.42 12.05 -12.76
N GLY A 202 -1.70 11.54 -11.75
CA GLY A 202 -1.24 12.35 -10.63
C GLY A 202 -2.36 13.14 -9.96
N LYS A 203 -2.15 14.43 -9.72
CA LYS A 203 -3.12 15.31 -9.05
C LYS A 203 -4.37 15.66 -9.89
N GLN A 204 -4.42 15.29 -11.17
CA GLN A 204 -5.61 15.53 -12.01
C GLN A 204 -6.78 14.63 -11.57
N TRP A 205 -6.48 13.49 -10.96
CA TRP A 205 -7.47 12.55 -10.44
C TRP A 205 -7.44 12.53 -8.92
N ASN A 206 -8.58 12.83 -8.31
CA ASN A 206 -8.75 12.77 -6.86
C ASN A 206 -9.11 11.34 -6.41
N MET A 207 -8.15 10.44 -6.43
CA MET A 207 -8.35 9.01 -6.23
C MET A 207 -8.27 8.60 -4.75
N PRO A 208 -8.93 7.50 -4.35
CA PRO A 208 -8.84 6.97 -2.99
C PRO A 208 -7.41 6.48 -2.67
N ASN A 209 -7.11 6.44 -1.38
CA ASN A 209 -5.82 5.96 -0.88
C ASN A 209 -5.61 4.46 -1.13
N GLY A 210 -4.35 4.01 -0.95
CA GLY A 210 -3.94 2.64 -1.21
C GLY A 210 -4.67 1.58 -0.38
N LEU A 211 -5.12 1.91 0.83
CA LEU A 211 -5.88 0.98 1.68
C LEU A 211 -7.27 0.72 1.10
N LYS A 212 -8.03 1.78 0.75
CA LYS A 212 -9.33 1.64 0.11
C LYS A 212 -9.24 0.82 -1.19
N LEU A 213 -8.22 1.09 -2.03
CA LEU A 213 -7.98 0.33 -3.25
C LEU A 213 -7.65 -1.15 -2.98
N THR A 214 -6.92 -1.44 -1.91
CA THR A 214 -6.60 -2.82 -1.51
C THR A 214 -7.85 -3.58 -1.05
N MET A 215 -8.72 -2.94 -0.26
CA MET A 215 -9.99 -3.54 0.19
C MET A 215 -10.94 -3.81 -0.98
N LEU A 216 -11.06 -2.86 -1.92
CA LEU A 216 -11.86 -3.03 -3.13
C LEU A 216 -11.30 -4.12 -4.05
N ALA A 217 -9.98 -4.19 -4.18
CA ALA A 217 -9.36 -5.25 -4.96
C ALA A 217 -9.66 -6.64 -4.35
N ASP A 218 -9.68 -6.76 -3.02
CA ASP A 218 -10.05 -8.03 -2.37
C ASP A 218 -11.50 -8.43 -2.64
N GLU A 219 -12.43 -7.45 -2.67
CA GLU A 219 -13.84 -7.71 -2.99
C GLU A 219 -14.04 -8.14 -4.45
N CYS A 220 -13.29 -7.54 -5.37
CA CYS A 220 -13.54 -7.60 -6.80
C CYS A 220 -12.57 -8.53 -7.56
N PHE A 221 -11.51 -9.04 -6.91
CA PHE A 221 -10.51 -9.86 -7.57
C PHE A 221 -11.07 -11.20 -8.03
N GLU A 222 -10.94 -11.43 -9.32
CA GLU A 222 -11.15 -12.72 -9.97
C GLU A 222 -9.85 -13.16 -10.63
N ARG A 223 -9.40 -14.37 -10.29
CA ARG A 223 -8.18 -14.92 -10.86
C ARG A 223 -8.36 -15.26 -12.33
N SER A 224 -7.32 -15.12 -13.13
CA SER A 224 -7.27 -15.57 -14.50
C SER A 224 -5.92 -16.23 -14.77
N PHE A 225 -5.91 -17.56 -14.84
CA PHE A 225 -4.67 -18.33 -14.96
C PHE A 225 -3.84 -17.91 -16.19
N GLY A 226 -2.57 -17.54 -15.96
CA GLY A 226 -1.66 -17.12 -17.02
C GLY A 226 -2.11 -15.88 -17.82
N ARG A 227 -3.03 -15.06 -17.30
CA ARG A 227 -3.64 -13.94 -18.02
C ARG A 227 -3.85 -12.73 -17.09
N ASP A 228 -2.77 -12.02 -16.76
CA ASP A 228 -2.84 -10.80 -15.94
C ASP A 228 -3.63 -9.68 -16.65
N ASP A 229 -3.61 -9.63 -17.96
CA ASP A 229 -4.42 -8.72 -18.77
C ASP A 229 -5.93 -8.97 -18.57
N LYS A 230 -6.36 -10.23 -18.58
CA LYS A 230 -7.75 -10.60 -18.28
C LYS A 230 -8.10 -10.35 -16.81
N ALA A 231 -7.22 -10.75 -15.89
CA ALA A 231 -7.45 -10.56 -14.46
C ALA A 231 -7.64 -9.07 -14.12
N PHE A 232 -6.87 -8.18 -14.75
CA PHE A 232 -7.02 -6.74 -14.54
C PHE A 232 -8.30 -6.19 -15.16
N TYR A 233 -8.66 -6.64 -16.36
CA TYR A 233 -9.95 -6.28 -16.97
C TYR A 233 -11.13 -6.71 -16.08
N PHE A 234 -11.15 -7.96 -15.61
CA PHE A 234 -12.21 -8.44 -14.72
C PHE A 234 -12.23 -7.71 -13.39
N LEU A 235 -11.07 -7.36 -12.83
CA LEU A 235 -11.01 -6.53 -11.65
C LEU A 235 -11.71 -5.18 -11.87
N LEU A 236 -11.44 -4.49 -12.99
CA LEU A 236 -12.11 -3.22 -13.32
C LEU A 236 -13.62 -3.42 -13.56
N SER A 237 -14.02 -4.48 -14.25
CA SER A 237 -15.44 -4.79 -14.51
C SER A 237 -16.21 -5.05 -13.22
N ASN A 238 -15.69 -5.92 -12.36
CA ASN A 238 -16.30 -6.23 -11.07
C ASN A 238 -16.31 -4.99 -10.15
N LEU A 239 -15.25 -4.17 -10.21
CA LEU A 239 -15.17 -2.92 -9.47
C LEU A 239 -16.22 -1.91 -9.93
N ASN A 240 -16.46 -1.78 -11.23
CA ASN A 240 -17.51 -0.92 -11.77
C ASN A 240 -18.90 -1.33 -11.25
N GLU A 241 -19.21 -2.62 -11.32
CA GLU A 241 -20.48 -3.15 -10.80
C GLU A 241 -20.61 -2.95 -9.29
N ARG A 242 -19.51 -3.18 -8.55
CA ARG A 242 -19.45 -3.01 -7.10
C ARG A 242 -19.70 -1.54 -6.71
N LEU A 243 -19.05 -0.58 -7.38
CA LEU A 243 -19.16 0.84 -7.11
C LEU A 243 -20.52 1.42 -7.56
N HIS A 244 -21.15 0.81 -8.56
CA HIS A 244 -22.51 1.15 -8.96
C HIS A 244 -23.54 0.80 -7.85
N LYS A 245 -23.32 -0.30 -7.11
CA LYS A 245 -24.19 -0.74 -6.00
C LYS A 245 -23.95 0.06 -4.73
N SER A 246 -22.71 0.29 -4.37
CA SER A 246 -22.31 1.11 -3.22
C SER A 246 -20.87 1.59 -3.37
N ARG A 247 -20.61 2.82 -2.97
CA ARG A 247 -19.27 3.40 -2.90
C ARG A 247 -18.66 3.38 -1.50
N VAL A 248 -19.37 2.83 -0.53
CA VAL A 248 -18.85 2.62 0.83
C VAL A 248 -17.81 1.52 0.83
N VAL A 249 -16.66 1.76 1.47
CA VAL A 249 -15.57 0.80 1.63
C VAL A 249 -15.36 0.47 3.10
N TRP A 250 -15.36 -0.81 3.42
CA TRP A 250 -15.18 -1.33 4.78
C TRP A 250 -13.79 -1.87 5.00
N ASN A 251 -13.29 -1.77 6.23
CA ASN A 251 -12.04 -2.42 6.62
C ASN A 251 -12.24 -3.94 6.75
N ARG A 252 -11.93 -4.67 5.70
CA ARG A 252 -12.13 -6.13 5.60
C ARG A 252 -11.18 -6.94 6.49
N ALA A 253 -10.15 -6.31 7.05
CA ALA A 253 -9.29 -6.95 8.04
C ALA A 253 -9.99 -7.12 9.40
N GLN A 254 -11.10 -6.42 9.62
CA GLN A 254 -11.90 -6.51 10.84
C GLN A 254 -13.07 -7.50 10.68
N PRO A 255 -13.54 -8.12 11.78
CA PRO A 255 -14.74 -8.95 11.76
C PRO A 255 -15.95 -8.18 11.21
N GLU A 256 -16.83 -8.85 10.50
CA GLU A 256 -17.95 -8.22 9.81
C GLU A 256 -18.86 -7.41 10.75
N SER A 257 -19.06 -7.90 11.97
CA SER A 257 -19.89 -7.26 13.01
C SER A 257 -19.30 -5.95 13.56
N SER A 258 -18.02 -5.67 13.34
CA SER A 258 -17.30 -4.53 13.94
C SER A 258 -16.42 -3.77 12.93
N ARG A 259 -16.67 -3.94 11.64
CA ARG A 259 -15.90 -3.27 10.59
C ARG A 259 -16.08 -1.76 10.65
N ASN A 260 -14.94 -1.06 10.62
CA ASN A 260 -14.94 0.38 10.43
C ASN A 260 -15.15 0.73 8.96
N GLU A 261 -15.94 1.76 8.70
CA GLU A 261 -16.03 2.38 7.39
C GLU A 261 -14.76 3.19 7.10
N LEU A 262 -14.21 3.03 5.90
CA LEU A 262 -13.02 3.74 5.43
C LEU A 262 -13.38 4.96 4.57
N THR A 263 -14.61 5.04 4.10
CA THR A 263 -15.17 6.16 3.35
C THR A 263 -15.87 7.14 4.30
N LYS A 264 -16.09 8.35 3.82
CA LYS A 264 -16.86 9.34 4.61
C LYS A 264 -18.37 9.15 4.44
N SER A 265 -18.78 8.68 3.26
CA SER A 265 -20.17 8.42 2.89
C SER A 265 -20.24 7.76 1.50
N GLU A 266 -21.43 7.42 1.03
CA GLU A 266 -21.69 7.00 -0.37
C GLU A 266 -21.24 8.05 -1.41
N ASN A 267 -21.16 9.32 -1.02
CA ASN A 267 -20.73 10.43 -1.86
C ASN A 267 -19.28 10.89 -1.57
N ASP A 268 -18.43 10.01 -1.01
CA ASP A 268 -17.01 10.29 -0.86
C ASP A 268 -16.41 10.63 -2.25
N GLU A 269 -15.91 11.86 -2.40
CA GLU A 269 -15.47 12.41 -3.69
C GLU A 269 -14.44 11.53 -4.40
N ASN A 270 -13.52 10.94 -3.64
CA ASN A 270 -12.51 10.04 -4.21
C ASN A 270 -13.15 8.78 -4.79
N MET A 271 -14.23 8.29 -4.17
CA MET A 271 -14.93 7.09 -4.62
C MET A 271 -15.82 7.35 -5.83
N VAL A 272 -16.43 8.54 -5.90
CA VAL A 272 -17.16 9.01 -7.09
C VAL A 272 -16.21 9.13 -8.26
N GLU A 273 -15.05 9.76 -8.05
CA GLU A 273 -14.00 9.88 -9.07
C GLU A 273 -13.52 8.51 -9.53
N LEU A 274 -13.18 7.60 -8.61
CA LEU A 274 -12.77 6.24 -8.96
C LEU A 274 -13.79 5.54 -9.84
N HIS A 275 -15.08 5.59 -9.48
CA HIS A 275 -16.16 4.96 -10.27
C HIS A 275 -16.18 5.49 -11.70
N GLN A 276 -16.14 6.83 -11.86
CA GLN A 276 -16.12 7.43 -13.19
C GLN A 276 -14.90 6.98 -14.00
N ARG A 277 -13.69 6.95 -13.39
CA ARG A 277 -12.46 6.56 -14.10
C ARG A 277 -12.40 5.08 -14.44
N VAL A 278 -12.96 4.23 -13.61
CA VAL A 278 -13.11 2.80 -13.91
C VAL A 278 -14.07 2.60 -15.09
N PHE A 279 -15.18 3.33 -15.14
CA PHE A 279 -16.09 3.31 -16.28
C PHE A 279 -15.41 3.79 -17.58
N ASP A 280 -14.66 4.89 -17.53
CA ASP A 280 -13.89 5.40 -18.67
C ASP A 280 -12.83 4.39 -19.15
N ALA A 281 -12.16 3.70 -18.20
CA ALA A 281 -11.19 2.65 -18.49
C ALA A 281 -11.81 1.46 -19.21
N LEU A 282 -12.98 1.01 -18.77
CA LEU A 282 -13.69 -0.09 -19.40
C LEU A 282 -14.10 0.25 -20.84
N LYS A 283 -14.53 1.48 -21.12
CA LYS A 283 -14.77 1.96 -22.49
C LYS A 283 -13.53 1.86 -23.37
N GLN A 284 -12.35 2.21 -22.86
CA GLN A 284 -11.09 2.07 -23.60
C GLN A 284 -10.76 0.58 -23.86
N LEU A 285 -11.05 -0.29 -22.90
CA LEU A 285 -10.76 -1.70 -22.99
C LEU A 285 -11.83 -2.51 -23.75
N GLU A 286 -12.97 -1.91 -24.10
CA GLU A 286 -14.05 -2.56 -24.86
C GLU A 286 -13.56 -3.08 -26.22
N ILE A 287 -12.62 -2.37 -26.85
CA ILE A 287 -11.99 -2.78 -28.09
C ILE A 287 -11.35 -4.17 -28.03
N LEU A 288 -10.90 -4.61 -26.85
CA LEU A 288 -10.24 -5.91 -26.66
C LEU A 288 -11.16 -7.12 -26.92
N TRP A 289 -12.47 -6.89 -26.96
CA TRP A 289 -13.50 -7.90 -27.20
C TRP A 289 -14.00 -7.89 -28.64
N GLY A 290 -13.64 -6.87 -29.43
CA GLY A 290 -14.03 -6.76 -30.84
C GLY A 290 -13.39 -7.84 -31.70
N GLU A 291 -14.16 -8.40 -32.64
CA GLU A 291 -13.69 -9.44 -33.58
C GLU A 291 -12.53 -8.94 -34.47
N LYS A 292 -12.51 -7.66 -34.79
CA LYS A 292 -11.51 -7.00 -35.66
C LYS A 292 -10.47 -6.19 -34.87
N CYS A 293 -10.27 -6.52 -33.58
CA CYS A 293 -9.29 -5.83 -32.76
C CYS A 293 -7.87 -6.05 -33.28
N THR A 294 -7.16 -4.97 -33.56
CA THR A 294 -5.77 -5.03 -34.01
C THR A 294 -4.78 -4.94 -32.84
N PRO A 295 -3.57 -5.50 -32.96
CA PRO A 295 -2.53 -5.35 -31.92
C PRO A 295 -2.25 -3.89 -31.56
N SER A 296 -2.27 -2.96 -32.52
CA SER A 296 -2.06 -1.53 -32.25
C SER A 296 -3.16 -0.95 -31.37
N GLN A 297 -4.41 -1.31 -31.61
CA GLN A 297 -5.53 -0.85 -30.78
C GLN A 297 -5.43 -1.39 -29.33
N VAL A 298 -4.99 -2.65 -29.14
CA VAL A 298 -4.74 -3.23 -27.82
C VAL A 298 -3.66 -2.44 -27.08
N ARG A 299 -2.54 -2.17 -27.75
CA ARG A 299 -1.43 -1.39 -27.17
C ARG A 299 -1.86 0.00 -26.74
N ASN A 300 -2.53 0.73 -27.62
CA ASN A 300 -3.02 2.08 -27.33
C ASN A 300 -4.00 2.09 -26.13
N ALA A 301 -4.86 1.06 -26.01
CA ALA A 301 -5.75 0.95 -24.88
C ALA A 301 -4.97 0.79 -23.54
N TRP A 302 -3.94 -0.07 -23.50
CA TRP A 302 -3.10 -0.23 -22.31
C TRP A 302 -2.24 0.99 -22.01
N ASP A 303 -1.68 1.65 -23.03
CA ASP A 303 -0.96 2.94 -22.88
C ASP A 303 -1.89 3.99 -22.26
N TRP A 304 -3.16 4.04 -22.70
CA TRP A 304 -4.15 4.93 -22.11
C TRP A 304 -4.44 4.58 -20.64
N ILE A 305 -4.64 3.29 -20.31
CA ILE A 305 -4.96 2.84 -18.93
C ILE A 305 -3.90 3.32 -17.93
N PHE A 306 -2.63 3.13 -18.26
CA PHE A 306 -1.54 3.44 -17.33
C PHE A 306 -0.86 4.79 -17.61
N GLN A 307 -1.38 5.56 -18.56
CA GLN A 307 -0.79 6.84 -19.01
C GLN A 307 0.70 6.67 -19.30
N THR A 308 1.03 5.68 -20.11
CA THR A 308 2.40 5.46 -20.53
C THR A 308 2.69 6.20 -21.82
N ASP A 309 3.94 6.62 -21.99
CA ASP A 309 4.41 7.25 -23.23
C ASP A 309 4.86 6.15 -24.20
N GLY A 310 3.88 5.40 -24.75
CA GLY A 310 4.12 4.36 -25.75
C GLY A 310 4.78 3.09 -25.21
N TYR A 311 4.79 2.83 -23.91
CA TYR A 311 5.43 1.62 -23.35
C TYR A 311 4.92 0.34 -24.01
N PHE A 312 3.61 0.19 -24.15
CA PHE A 312 3.00 -0.97 -24.77
C PHE A 312 3.09 -0.92 -26.29
N SER A 313 3.06 0.27 -26.87
CA SER A 313 3.23 0.46 -28.32
C SER A 313 4.62 0.04 -28.81
N ASP A 314 5.65 0.19 -27.98
CA ASP A 314 7.04 -0.16 -28.32
C ASP A 314 7.44 -1.57 -27.81
N PHE A 315 6.56 -2.28 -27.10
CA PHE A 315 6.90 -3.55 -26.45
C PHE A 315 7.40 -4.61 -27.43
N ASP A 316 6.71 -4.80 -28.55
CA ASP A 316 7.07 -5.80 -29.58
C ASP A 316 8.37 -5.43 -30.31
N SER A 317 8.63 -4.14 -30.54
CA SER A 317 9.86 -3.70 -31.20
C SER A 317 11.10 -3.97 -30.36
N ARG A 318 10.99 -3.86 -29.03
CA ARG A 318 12.08 -4.17 -28.09
C ARG A 318 12.39 -5.66 -28.04
N ASN A 319 11.38 -6.53 -28.03
CA ASN A 319 11.57 -7.99 -27.98
C ASN A 319 12.11 -8.53 -29.29
N ASN A 320 11.61 -8.07 -30.45
CA ASN A 320 12.12 -8.48 -31.75
C ASN A 320 13.58 -8.05 -32.01
N GLY A 321 14.03 -6.96 -31.37
CA GLY A 321 15.43 -6.49 -31.43
C GLY A 321 16.40 -7.39 -30.66
N THR A 322 15.92 -8.08 -29.62
CA THR A 322 16.73 -8.98 -28.79
C THR A 322 16.90 -10.37 -29.45
N GLU A 323 15.88 -10.88 -30.12
CA GLU A 323 15.96 -12.13 -30.87
C GLU A 323 16.89 -12.05 -32.08
N ARG A 324 16.96 -10.89 -32.76
CA ARG A 324 17.89 -10.66 -33.87
C ARG A 324 19.37 -10.56 -33.44
N ARG A 325 19.65 -10.21 -32.16
CA ARG A 325 21.03 -10.16 -31.61
C ARG A 325 21.52 -11.50 -31.07
N MET A 326 20.64 -12.46 -30.84
CA MET A 326 21.01 -13.83 -30.40
C MET A 326 21.18 -14.82 -31.58
N SER A 327 20.87 -14.41 -32.81
CA SER A 327 20.97 -15.23 -34.03
C SER A 327 22.13 -14.79 -34.96
N THR A 328 23.01 -13.94 -34.49
CA THR A 328 24.30 -13.58 -35.13
C THR A 328 25.47 -13.92 -34.18
#